data_97e9d16e04497998dd694ad77aa64eff
#
_entry.id   97e9d16e04497998dd694ad77aa64eff
#
_cell.length_a   1.000
_cell.length_b   1.000
_cell.length_c   1.000
_cell.angle_alpha   90.00
_cell.angle_beta   90.00
_cell.angle_gamma   90.00
#
_symmetry.space_group_name_H-M   'P 1'
#
loop_
_entity.id
_entity.type
_entity.pdbx_description
1 polymer ?
#
loop_
_entity_poly.entity_id
_entity_poly.type
_entity_poly.pdbx_seq_one_letter_code
_entity_poly.pdbx_strand_id
1 'polypeptide(L)'
;EILAYGMGIGNRPVSGPVRVIIHDEDLKKIKPGDIVVTNAANASFSSYLDKIKAIIAEAGGLTSDAAIMGLNVGIPVIVGCNEATSIFKDDMLVTVDTPHGRIYNGLTKVL
;
A
#
# COMPACT_ATOMS: atom_id res chain seq x y z
N GLU A 1 7.16 10.23 12.43
CA GLU A 1 5.74 10.24 12.83
C GLU A 1 5.00 9.07 12.20
N ILE A 2 4.31 8.30 13.01
CA ILE A 2 3.54 7.14 12.54
C ILE A 2 2.12 7.61 12.22
N LEU A 3 1.69 7.40 10.98
CA LEU A 3 0.37 7.84 10.52
C LEU A 3 -0.69 6.75 10.66
N ALA A 4 -0.31 5.49 10.54
CA ALA A 4 -1.27 4.40 10.55
C ALA A 4 -0.57 3.07 10.84
N TYR A 5 -1.39 2.07 11.19
CA TYR A 5 -0.95 0.72 11.50
C TYR A 5 -1.79 -0.29 10.72
N GLY A 6 -1.23 -1.46 10.48
CA GLY A 6 -1.93 -2.58 9.91
C GLY A 6 -1.10 -3.84 10.02
N MET A 7 -1.56 -4.89 9.36
CA MET A 7 -0.82 -6.16 9.31
C MET A 7 0.12 -6.12 8.10
N GLY A 8 1.41 -6.17 8.36
CA GLY A 8 2.43 -6.10 7.32
C GLY A 8 2.75 -7.45 6.70
N ILE A 9 2.88 -7.47 5.38
CA ILE A 9 3.30 -8.63 4.61
C ILE A 9 4.48 -8.19 3.76
N GLY A 10 5.66 -8.65 4.12
CA GLY A 10 6.89 -8.25 3.46
C GLY A 10 8.05 -8.24 4.46
N ASN A 11 9.23 -8.02 3.96
CA ASN A 11 10.45 -8.14 4.78
C ASN A 11 11.35 -6.89 4.72
N ARG A 12 10.87 -5.81 4.10
CA ARG A 12 11.66 -4.58 3.99
C ARG A 12 10.75 -3.36 3.93
N PRO A 13 11.20 -2.21 4.44
CA PRO A 13 10.49 -0.96 4.26
C PRO A 13 10.71 -0.41 2.84
N VAL A 14 9.72 0.30 2.33
CA VAL A 14 9.81 1.02 1.06
C VAL A 14 9.16 2.39 1.22
N SER A 15 9.61 3.34 0.41
CA SER A 15 9.10 4.72 0.45
C SER A 15 8.66 5.17 -0.93
N GLY A 16 7.70 6.06 -0.96
CA GLY A 16 7.21 6.63 -2.21
C GLY A 16 5.99 7.49 -2.02
N PRO A 17 5.48 8.06 -3.12
CA PRO A 17 4.27 8.87 -3.07
C PRO A 17 3.02 8.01 -3.05
N VAL A 18 2.02 8.48 -2.34
CA VAL A 18 0.71 7.81 -2.24
C VAL A 18 -0.10 8.04 -3.51
N ARG A 19 -0.85 7.00 -3.90
CA ARG A 19 -1.88 7.09 -4.92
C ARG A 19 -3.13 6.41 -4.40
N VAL A 20 -4.19 7.19 -4.15
CA VAL A 20 -5.44 6.67 -3.59
C VAL A 20 -6.30 6.09 -4.71
N ILE A 21 -6.67 4.82 -4.57
CA ILE A 21 -7.45 4.08 -5.56
C ILE A 21 -8.75 3.63 -4.90
N ILE A 22 -9.85 4.31 -5.22
CA ILE A 22 -11.18 4.00 -4.69
C ILE A 22 -12.04 3.31 -5.74
N HIS A 23 -11.95 3.77 -6.99
CA HIS A 23 -12.68 3.21 -8.12
C HIS A 23 -11.70 2.64 -9.15
N ASP A 24 -12.14 1.68 -9.95
CA ASP A 24 -11.27 1.06 -10.96
C ASP A 24 -10.68 2.08 -11.93
N GLU A 25 -11.41 3.12 -12.27
CA GLU A 25 -10.89 4.19 -13.14
C GLU A 25 -9.72 4.96 -12.54
N ASP A 26 -9.56 4.92 -11.21
CA ASP A 26 -8.40 5.55 -10.55
C ASP A 26 -7.10 4.82 -10.88
N LEU A 27 -7.17 3.56 -11.29
CA LEU A 27 -5.98 2.78 -11.62
C LEU A 27 -5.13 3.43 -12.72
N LYS A 28 -5.76 4.18 -13.61
CA LYS A 28 -5.05 4.90 -14.68
C LYS A 28 -4.10 5.97 -14.16
N LYS A 29 -4.30 6.42 -12.92
CA LYS A 29 -3.46 7.46 -12.30
C LYS A 29 -2.16 6.90 -11.75
N ILE A 30 -2.03 5.59 -11.62
CA ILE A 30 -0.85 4.97 -11.01
C ILE A 30 0.38 5.22 -11.87
N LYS A 31 1.43 5.71 -11.21
CA LYS A 31 2.74 5.96 -11.83
C LYS A 31 3.76 5.00 -11.23
N PRO A 32 4.83 4.66 -11.97
CA PRO A 32 5.88 3.77 -11.42
C PRO A 32 6.42 4.31 -10.09
N GLY A 33 6.49 3.44 -9.09
CA GLY A 33 6.98 3.80 -7.77
C GLY A 33 5.91 4.24 -6.79
N ASP A 34 4.65 4.29 -7.20
CA ASP A 34 3.56 4.72 -6.32
C ASP A 34 3.28 3.72 -5.21
N ILE A 35 2.92 4.25 -4.05
CA ILE A 35 2.36 3.49 -2.93
C ILE A 35 0.83 3.58 -3.08
N VAL A 36 0.21 2.48 -3.43
CA VAL A 36 -1.23 2.44 -3.65
C VAL A 36 -1.96 2.29 -2.33
N VAL A 37 -2.93 3.17 -2.07
CA VAL A 37 -3.81 3.12 -0.91
C VAL A 37 -5.23 2.88 -1.43
N THR A 38 -5.88 1.82 -0.93
CA THR A 38 -7.18 1.40 -1.44
C THR A 38 -8.06 0.83 -0.34
N ASN A 39 -9.36 0.76 -0.60
CA ASN A 39 -10.29 0.05 0.30
C ASN A 39 -9.97 -1.45 0.29
N ALA A 40 -9.91 -2.03 -0.91
CA ALA A 40 -9.59 -3.43 -1.13
C ALA A 40 -9.05 -3.60 -2.55
N ALA A 41 -8.05 -4.45 -2.71
CA ALA A 41 -7.54 -4.79 -4.03
C ALA A 41 -8.46 -5.81 -4.70
N ASN A 42 -8.44 -5.84 -6.03
CA ASN A 42 -9.19 -6.82 -6.81
C ASN A 42 -8.41 -7.17 -8.08
N ALA A 43 -8.99 -8.02 -8.92
CA ALA A 43 -8.32 -8.50 -10.13
C ALA A 43 -7.93 -7.38 -11.11
N SER A 44 -8.62 -6.25 -11.07
CA SER A 44 -8.31 -5.11 -11.96
C SER A 44 -6.92 -4.53 -11.68
N PHE A 45 -6.36 -4.76 -10.49
CA PHE A 45 -5.02 -4.29 -10.14
C PHE A 45 -3.91 -5.03 -10.88
N SER A 46 -4.20 -6.21 -11.42
CA SER A 46 -3.18 -7.10 -12.00
C SER A 46 -2.35 -6.45 -13.09
N SER A 47 -2.97 -5.61 -13.93
CA SER A 47 -2.27 -4.95 -15.04
C SER A 47 -1.34 -3.84 -14.59
N TYR A 48 -1.42 -3.43 -13.31
CA TYR A 48 -0.68 -2.29 -12.78
C TYR A 48 0.38 -2.68 -11.75
N LEU A 49 0.47 -3.96 -11.40
CA LEU A 49 1.35 -4.42 -10.32
C LEU A 49 2.83 -4.11 -10.57
N ASP A 50 3.24 -4.06 -11.82
CA ASP A 50 4.62 -3.73 -12.19
C ASP A 50 5.00 -2.28 -11.86
N LYS A 51 4.02 -1.39 -11.66
CA LYS A 51 4.24 0.01 -11.29
C LYS A 51 4.13 0.26 -9.81
N ILE A 52 3.47 -0.64 -9.09
CA ILE A 52 3.14 -0.46 -7.68
C ILE A 52 4.33 -0.86 -6.82
N LYS A 53 4.76 0.04 -5.93
CA LYS A 53 5.87 -0.21 -5.03
C LYS A 53 5.42 -0.87 -3.72
N ALA A 54 4.23 -0.52 -3.24
CA ALA A 54 3.61 -1.13 -2.07
C ALA A 54 2.10 -0.91 -2.12
N ILE A 55 1.34 -1.74 -1.40
CA ILE A 55 -0.11 -1.61 -1.29
C ILE A 55 -0.49 -1.45 0.18
N ILE A 56 -1.35 -0.47 0.46
CA ILE A 56 -1.97 -0.26 1.76
C ILE A 56 -3.47 -0.44 1.56
N ALA A 57 -4.04 -1.48 2.17
CA ALA A 57 -5.47 -1.79 2.02
C ALA A 57 -6.20 -1.66 3.35
N GLU A 58 -7.38 -1.06 3.32
CA GLU A 58 -8.23 -0.95 4.52
C GLU A 58 -8.77 -2.31 4.93
N ALA A 59 -9.27 -3.05 3.96
CA ALA A 59 -9.88 -4.35 4.21
C ALA A 59 -8.84 -5.46 4.12
N GLY A 60 -9.18 -6.58 4.73
CA GLY A 60 -8.49 -7.83 4.50
C GLY A 60 -7.63 -8.29 5.65
N GLY A 61 -7.14 -9.48 5.46
CA GLY A 61 -6.19 -10.17 6.32
C GLY A 61 -5.22 -10.92 5.42
N LEU A 62 -4.59 -11.96 5.95
CA LEU A 62 -3.54 -12.70 5.23
C LEU A 62 -4.05 -13.42 3.98
N THR A 63 -5.36 -13.66 3.86
CA THR A 63 -5.95 -14.33 2.71
C THR A 63 -6.69 -13.38 1.77
N SER A 64 -6.58 -12.06 1.99
CA SER A 64 -7.20 -11.08 1.11
C SER A 64 -6.51 -11.01 -0.26
N ASP A 65 -7.21 -10.45 -1.25
CA ASP A 65 -6.63 -10.30 -2.58
C ASP A 65 -5.34 -9.47 -2.56
N ALA A 66 -5.31 -8.40 -1.76
CA ALA A 66 -4.11 -7.57 -1.65
C ALA A 66 -2.92 -8.38 -1.10
N ALA A 67 -3.15 -9.16 -0.05
CA ALA A 67 -2.11 -9.99 0.55
C ALA A 67 -1.57 -11.02 -0.44
N ILE A 68 -2.48 -11.70 -1.14
CA ILE A 68 -2.11 -12.72 -2.12
C ILE A 68 -1.33 -12.11 -3.29
N MET A 69 -1.77 -10.97 -3.81
CA MET A 69 -1.06 -10.25 -4.88
C MET A 69 0.35 -9.88 -4.44
N GLY A 70 0.50 -9.34 -3.23
CA GLY A 70 1.80 -8.95 -2.71
C GLY A 70 2.75 -10.14 -2.60
N LEU A 71 2.26 -11.26 -2.07
CA LEU A 71 3.07 -12.47 -1.95
C LEU A 71 3.51 -13.02 -3.32
N ASN A 72 2.60 -13.01 -4.30
CA ASN A 72 2.88 -13.59 -5.61
C ASN A 72 3.92 -12.79 -6.41
N VAL A 73 3.93 -11.47 -6.28
CA VAL A 73 4.84 -10.61 -7.06
C VAL A 73 5.93 -9.95 -6.22
N GLY A 74 5.95 -10.21 -4.91
CA GLY A 74 6.96 -9.67 -4.03
C GLY A 74 6.77 -8.19 -3.68
N ILE A 75 5.55 -7.68 -3.75
CA ILE A 75 5.23 -6.29 -3.36
C ILE A 75 4.93 -6.25 -1.87
N PRO A 76 5.54 -5.34 -1.10
CA PRO A 76 5.17 -5.15 0.30
C PRO A 76 3.72 -4.69 0.43
N VAL A 77 2.99 -5.26 1.40
CA VAL A 77 1.57 -4.94 1.60
C VAL A 77 1.29 -4.74 3.08
N ILE A 78 0.44 -3.76 3.40
CA ILE A 78 -0.17 -3.63 4.72
C ILE A 78 -1.67 -3.76 4.51
N VAL A 79 -2.30 -4.70 5.21
CA VAL A 79 -3.74 -4.93 5.16
C VAL A 79 -4.36 -4.59 6.51
N GLY A 80 -5.68 -4.41 6.54
CA GLY A 80 -6.38 -4.05 7.77
C GLY A 80 -6.02 -2.67 8.28
N CYS A 81 -5.61 -1.77 7.38
CA CYS A 81 -5.25 -0.40 7.75
C CYS A 81 -6.51 0.46 7.76
N ASN A 82 -7.13 0.58 8.93
CA ASN A 82 -8.41 1.27 9.08
C ASN A 82 -8.34 2.71 8.57
N GLU A 83 -9.33 3.10 7.76
CA GLU A 83 -9.51 4.46 7.26
C GLU A 83 -8.34 4.98 6.40
N ALA A 84 -7.55 4.10 5.82
CA ALA A 84 -6.39 4.51 5.05
C ALA A 84 -6.73 5.48 3.93
N THR A 85 -7.84 5.27 3.22
CA THR A 85 -8.25 6.16 2.12
C THR A 85 -8.64 7.55 2.60
N SER A 86 -8.94 7.71 3.89
CA SER A 86 -9.22 9.02 4.49
C SER A 86 -7.96 9.68 5.05
N ILE A 87 -7.04 8.87 5.58
CA ILE A 87 -5.80 9.36 6.20
C ILE A 87 -4.82 9.85 5.14
N PHE A 88 -4.66 9.07 4.06
CA PHE A 88 -3.66 9.35 3.03
C PHE A 88 -4.28 10.08 1.84
N LYS A 89 -3.49 10.97 1.24
CA LYS A 89 -3.88 11.75 0.06
C LYS A 89 -2.87 11.54 -1.04
N ASP A 90 -3.30 11.72 -2.29
CA ASP A 90 -2.41 11.62 -3.44
C ASP A 90 -1.17 12.51 -3.24
N ASP A 91 -0.05 11.98 -3.65
CA ASP A 91 1.26 12.65 -3.65
C ASP A 91 1.90 12.85 -2.26
N MET A 92 1.25 12.43 -1.16
CA MET A 92 1.91 12.37 0.14
C MET A 92 3.08 11.40 0.07
N LEU A 93 4.24 11.79 0.60
CA LEU A 93 5.38 10.89 0.72
C LEU A 93 5.28 10.10 2.01
N VAL A 94 5.38 8.79 1.93
CA VAL A 94 5.28 7.91 3.08
C VAL A 94 6.34 6.81 3.02
N THR A 95 6.62 6.22 4.17
CA THR A 95 7.45 5.02 4.29
C THR A 95 6.59 3.90 4.84
N VAL A 96 6.52 2.81 4.10
CA VAL A 96 5.73 1.62 4.45
C VAL A 96 6.66 0.61 5.07
N ASP A 97 6.49 0.38 6.37
CA ASP A 97 7.33 -0.52 7.16
C ASP A 97 6.55 -1.82 7.41
N THR A 98 6.63 -2.74 6.47
CA THR A 98 5.90 -4.00 6.57
C THR A 98 6.38 -4.89 7.72
N PRO A 99 7.68 -4.97 8.04
CA PRO A 99 8.10 -5.77 9.19
C PRO A 99 7.43 -5.37 10.51
N HIS A 100 7.12 -4.07 10.69
CA HIS A 100 6.48 -3.58 11.91
C HIS A 100 5.01 -3.23 11.73
N GLY A 101 4.46 -3.31 10.52
CA GLY A 101 3.06 -2.97 10.26
C GLY A 101 2.76 -1.50 10.47
N ARG A 102 3.66 -0.60 10.08
CA ARG A 102 3.54 0.85 10.32
C ARG A 102 3.73 1.62 9.04
N ILE A 103 3.09 2.79 8.99
CA ILE A 103 3.29 3.74 7.88
C ILE A 103 3.71 5.06 8.49
N TYR A 104 4.88 5.54 8.09
CA TYR A 104 5.46 6.79 8.58
C TYR A 104 5.25 7.93 7.61
N ASN A 105 5.12 9.14 8.15
CA ASN A 105 5.08 10.35 7.35
C ASN A 105 6.47 10.63 6.77
N GLY A 106 6.53 10.88 5.46
CA GLY A 106 7.76 11.24 4.79
C GLY A 106 8.70 10.07 4.54
N LEU A 107 9.93 10.40 4.16
CA LEU A 107 10.98 9.42 3.90
C LEU A 107 11.71 9.16 5.22
N THR A 108 11.44 8.00 5.81
CA THR A 108 11.94 7.64 7.15
C THR A 108 12.87 6.44 7.06
N LYS A 109 14.01 6.54 7.70
CA LYS A 109 14.91 5.40 7.83
C LYS A 109 14.38 4.48 8.95
N VAL A 110 14.10 3.24 8.59
CA VAL A 110 13.60 2.24 9.53
C VAL A 110 14.74 1.34 9.96
N LEU A 111 14.87 1.18 11.27
CA LEU A 111 15.93 0.36 11.87
C LEU A 111 15.44 -1.03 12.26
#